data_799afdede5571051e87fd99b76f0d6bd
#
_entry.id   799afdede5571051e87fd99b76f0d6bd
#
_cell.length_a   1.000
_cell.length_b   1.000
_cell.length_c   1.000
_cell.angle_alpha   90.00
_cell.angle_beta   90.00
_cell.angle_gamma   90.00
#
_symmetry.space_group_name_H-M   'P 1'
#
loop_
_entity.id
_entity.type
_entity.pdbx_description
1 polymer ?
#
loop_
_entity_poly.entity_id
_entity_poly.type
_entity_poly.pdbx_seq_one_letter_code
_entity_poly.pdbx_strand_id
1 'polypeptide(L)'
;MTDLKGRIALVTGGGRGVGAAICKMLAERGASVAVNYHSSKVDAEGVVAEIEKTGGRAKAYQADIADANVVKKMIAGIKSDFGGLDILVNNAGLVFRKKFSESTPEDWKKQVDTCLYGALNCSHSAGPLLEASGRGRIISIMGDSSRVGESGLAIGAAARAGTIALMKSLAREWGRSGVTANSISLGLIETAHDKAWVEANRDKLVKAYAIRRLGLPSDVAPLVTLLASDAGAWITGQVISVNGGYSMV
;
A
#
# COMPACT_ATOMS: atom_id res chain seq x y z
N MET A 1 -16.48 -8.52 -12.53
CA MET A 1 -16.16 -7.09 -12.66
C MET A 1 -15.65 -6.57 -11.34
N THR A 2 -14.74 -5.61 -11.34
CA THR A 2 -14.13 -5.02 -10.15
C THR A 2 -14.99 -3.88 -9.58
N ASP A 3 -16.27 -4.17 -9.28
CA ASP A 3 -17.18 -3.23 -8.63
C ASP A 3 -16.90 -3.21 -7.12
N LEU A 4 -16.79 -2.00 -6.56
CA LEU A 4 -16.53 -1.78 -5.14
C LEU A 4 -17.63 -0.94 -4.48
N LYS A 5 -18.82 -0.84 -5.12
CA LYS A 5 -19.93 -0.07 -4.59
C LYS A 5 -20.31 -0.54 -3.19
N GLY A 6 -20.38 0.41 -2.27
CA GLY A 6 -20.66 0.15 -0.85
C GLY A 6 -19.52 -0.50 -0.07
N ARG A 7 -18.29 -0.53 -0.62
CA ARG A 7 -17.09 -0.89 0.11
C ARG A 7 -16.43 0.35 0.71
N ILE A 8 -15.76 0.16 1.83
CA ILE A 8 -15.02 1.22 2.54
C ILE A 8 -13.55 0.82 2.55
N ALA A 9 -12.70 1.69 2.00
CA ALA A 9 -11.27 1.45 1.87
C ALA A 9 -10.44 2.45 2.67
N LEU A 10 -9.41 1.98 3.36
CA LEU A 10 -8.31 2.78 3.90
C LEU A 10 -7.07 2.55 3.06
N VAL A 11 -6.44 3.64 2.59
CA VAL A 11 -5.15 3.60 1.92
C VAL A 11 -4.14 4.41 2.74
N THR A 12 -3.12 3.74 3.29
CA THR A 12 -2.06 4.43 4.02
C THR A 12 -1.09 5.10 3.04
N GLY A 13 -0.67 6.34 3.36
CA GLY A 13 0.13 7.14 2.44
C GLY A 13 -0.60 7.45 1.13
N GLY A 14 -1.92 7.68 1.19
CA GLY A 14 -2.81 7.83 0.04
C GLY A 14 -2.72 9.17 -0.69
N GLY A 15 -1.96 10.16 -0.17
CA GLY A 15 -1.95 11.53 -0.71
C GLY A 15 -1.11 11.72 -1.98
N ARG A 16 -0.25 10.77 -2.38
CA ARG A 16 0.65 10.93 -3.53
C ARG A 16 1.06 9.62 -4.18
N GLY A 17 1.64 9.71 -5.38
CA GLY A 17 2.25 8.59 -6.10
C GLY A 17 1.30 7.40 -6.26
N VAL A 18 1.78 6.21 -5.92
CA VAL A 18 1.02 4.95 -6.01
C VAL A 18 -0.24 5.00 -5.14
N GLY A 19 -0.13 5.52 -3.90
CA GLY A 19 -1.27 5.62 -2.98
C GLY A 19 -2.40 6.48 -3.52
N ALA A 20 -2.08 7.64 -4.13
CA ALA A 20 -3.07 8.52 -4.74
C ALA A 20 -3.78 7.85 -5.93
N ALA A 21 -3.02 7.16 -6.79
CA ALA A 21 -3.60 6.41 -7.92
C ALA A 21 -4.54 5.29 -7.43
N ILE A 22 -4.16 4.59 -6.35
CA ILE A 22 -4.99 3.57 -5.71
C ILE A 22 -6.29 4.20 -5.17
N CYS A 23 -6.19 5.30 -4.41
CA CYS A 23 -7.36 6.00 -3.85
C CYS A 23 -8.38 6.38 -4.95
N LYS A 24 -7.88 7.01 -6.02
CA LYS A 24 -8.71 7.45 -7.14
C LYS A 24 -9.40 6.26 -7.82
N MET A 25 -8.66 5.19 -8.14
CA MET A 25 -9.22 4.04 -8.82
C MET A 25 -10.22 3.28 -7.94
N LEU A 26 -9.97 3.13 -6.63
CA LEU A 26 -10.94 2.52 -5.72
C LEU A 26 -12.25 3.34 -5.68
N ALA A 27 -12.15 4.67 -5.64
CA ALA A 27 -13.30 5.56 -5.67
C ALA A 27 -14.06 5.51 -7.02
N GLU A 28 -13.36 5.49 -8.16
CA GLU A 28 -13.95 5.29 -9.49
C GLU A 28 -14.73 3.98 -9.62
N ARG A 29 -14.37 2.97 -8.82
CA ARG A 29 -15.09 1.69 -8.73
C ARG A 29 -16.18 1.67 -7.68
N GLY A 30 -16.46 2.81 -7.03
CA GLY A 30 -17.59 2.99 -6.11
C GLY A 30 -17.28 2.81 -4.64
N ALA A 31 -16.01 2.65 -4.25
CA ALA A 31 -15.62 2.61 -2.85
C ALA A 31 -15.65 4.00 -2.20
N SER A 32 -16.02 4.05 -0.91
CA SER A 32 -15.73 5.20 -0.05
C SER A 32 -14.28 5.09 0.44
N VAL A 33 -13.46 6.16 0.32
CA VAL A 33 -12.02 6.08 0.53
C VAL A 33 -11.55 6.95 1.68
N ALA A 34 -10.94 6.34 2.69
CA ALA A 34 -10.16 7.01 3.71
C ALA A 34 -8.71 7.17 3.22
N VAL A 35 -8.29 8.41 3.01
CA VAL A 35 -6.96 8.77 2.50
C VAL A 35 -6.08 9.11 3.70
N ASN A 36 -5.22 8.17 4.14
CA ASN A 36 -4.29 8.47 5.23
C ASN A 36 -3.06 9.22 4.73
N TYR A 37 -2.60 10.15 5.55
CA TYR A 37 -1.34 10.87 5.40
C TYR A 37 -0.67 11.09 6.77
N HIS A 38 0.65 11.26 6.78
CA HIS A 38 1.39 11.66 7.98
C HIS A 38 1.58 13.19 8.03
N SER A 39 2.26 13.76 7.05
CA SER A 39 2.64 15.19 7.03
C SER A 39 2.09 15.97 5.83
N SER A 40 1.81 15.30 4.70
CA SER A 40 1.41 15.96 3.45
C SER A 40 -0.11 16.17 3.38
N LYS A 41 -0.63 17.07 4.24
CA LYS A 41 -2.07 17.37 4.31
C LYS A 41 -2.64 17.87 2.98
N VAL A 42 -1.96 18.82 2.35
CA VAL A 42 -2.41 19.43 1.08
C VAL A 42 -2.55 18.38 -0.02
N ASP A 43 -1.58 17.46 -0.13
CA ASP A 43 -1.64 16.39 -1.13
C ASP A 43 -2.83 15.45 -0.88
N ALA A 44 -3.06 15.07 0.38
CA ALA A 44 -4.17 14.19 0.74
C ALA A 44 -5.54 14.84 0.51
N GLU A 45 -5.69 16.10 0.89
CA GLU A 45 -6.91 16.90 0.61
C GLU A 45 -7.11 17.11 -0.89
N GLY A 46 -6.03 17.28 -1.66
CA GLY A 46 -6.08 17.33 -3.12
C GLY A 46 -6.65 16.04 -3.74
N VAL A 47 -6.21 14.86 -3.25
CA VAL A 47 -6.76 13.57 -3.68
C VAL A 47 -8.24 13.44 -3.32
N VAL A 48 -8.63 13.87 -2.10
CA VAL A 48 -10.04 13.88 -1.69
C VAL A 48 -10.87 14.75 -2.62
N ALA A 49 -10.45 15.98 -2.89
CA ALA A 49 -11.16 16.89 -3.78
C ALA A 49 -11.31 16.36 -5.22
N GLU A 50 -10.27 15.69 -5.75
CA GLU A 50 -10.36 15.05 -7.06
C GLU A 50 -11.39 13.90 -7.08
N ILE A 51 -11.45 13.08 -6.02
CA ILE A 51 -12.43 12.01 -5.89
C ILE A 51 -13.85 12.59 -5.78
N GLU A 52 -14.05 13.60 -4.97
CA GLU A 52 -15.37 14.23 -4.79
C GLU A 52 -15.86 14.92 -6.07
N LYS A 53 -14.94 15.54 -6.82
CA LYS A 53 -15.27 16.16 -8.13
C LYS A 53 -15.83 15.15 -9.14
N THR A 54 -15.47 13.87 -9.02
CA THR A 54 -16.01 12.79 -9.87
C THR A 54 -17.24 12.09 -9.27
N GLY A 55 -17.79 12.63 -8.17
CA GLY A 55 -18.96 12.07 -7.47
C GLY A 55 -18.64 10.93 -6.50
N GLY A 56 -17.37 10.65 -6.25
CA GLY A 56 -16.93 9.68 -5.25
C GLY A 56 -17.01 10.25 -3.83
N ARG A 57 -16.79 9.38 -2.83
CA ARG A 57 -16.78 9.75 -1.41
C ARG A 57 -15.41 9.48 -0.83
N ALA A 58 -14.75 10.50 -0.29
CA ALA A 58 -13.45 10.35 0.36
C ALA A 58 -13.30 11.28 1.57
N LYS A 59 -12.37 10.96 2.47
CA LYS A 59 -11.98 11.82 3.60
C LYS A 59 -10.52 11.60 3.94
N ALA A 60 -9.80 12.69 4.24
CA ALA A 60 -8.40 12.63 4.66
C ALA A 60 -8.27 12.38 6.16
N TYR A 61 -7.31 11.52 6.56
CA TYR A 61 -7.02 11.17 7.95
C TYR A 61 -5.53 11.32 8.22
N GLN A 62 -5.20 12.22 9.15
CA GLN A 62 -3.82 12.35 9.62
C GLN A 62 -3.50 11.29 10.65
N ALA A 63 -2.49 10.47 10.37
CA ALA A 63 -1.96 9.51 11.33
C ALA A 63 -0.53 9.12 10.95
N ASP A 64 0.38 9.10 11.91
CA ASP A 64 1.62 8.35 11.79
C ASP A 64 1.31 6.88 12.04
N ILE A 65 1.48 6.05 11.03
CA ILE A 65 1.18 4.62 11.14
C ILE A 65 2.17 3.86 12.02
N ALA A 66 3.33 4.44 12.33
CA ALA A 66 4.28 3.89 13.29
C ALA A 66 3.76 3.95 14.74
N ASP A 67 2.78 4.81 15.03
CA ASP A 67 2.15 4.93 16.36
C ASP A 67 0.82 4.16 16.41
N ALA A 68 0.81 3.06 17.18
CA ALA A 68 -0.36 2.21 17.33
C ALA A 68 -1.59 2.93 17.92
N ASN A 69 -1.39 3.90 18.82
CA ASN A 69 -2.49 4.64 19.44
C ASN A 69 -3.12 5.62 18.45
N VAL A 70 -2.30 6.27 17.62
CA VAL A 70 -2.76 7.18 16.57
C VAL A 70 -3.51 6.39 15.50
N VAL A 71 -3.01 5.21 15.10
CA VAL A 71 -3.69 4.31 14.17
C VAL A 71 -5.03 3.86 14.72
N LYS A 72 -5.11 3.45 15.99
CA LYS A 72 -6.38 3.06 16.64
C LYS A 72 -7.43 4.17 16.59
N LYS A 73 -7.02 5.43 16.84
CA LYS A 73 -7.91 6.60 16.73
C LYS A 73 -8.36 6.83 15.28
N MET A 74 -7.47 6.69 14.31
CA MET A 74 -7.80 6.81 12.88
C MET A 74 -8.84 5.75 12.48
N ILE A 75 -8.64 4.49 12.83
CA ILE A 75 -9.59 3.40 12.51
C ILE A 75 -10.96 3.65 13.16
N ALA A 76 -10.99 4.11 14.41
CA ALA A 76 -12.24 4.48 15.08
C ALA A 76 -12.96 5.64 14.36
N GLY A 77 -12.21 6.65 13.91
CA GLY A 77 -12.74 7.75 13.11
C GLY A 77 -13.33 7.28 11.77
N ILE A 78 -12.64 6.38 11.07
CA ILE A 78 -13.12 5.78 9.81
C ILE A 78 -14.43 5.02 10.05
N LYS A 79 -14.49 4.21 11.11
CA LYS A 79 -15.73 3.51 11.50
C LYS A 79 -16.88 4.49 11.76
N SER A 80 -16.61 5.58 12.47
CA SER A 80 -17.61 6.61 12.75
C SER A 80 -18.14 7.30 11.50
N ASP A 81 -17.22 7.67 10.59
CA ASP A 81 -17.55 8.48 9.40
C ASP A 81 -18.17 7.66 8.25
N PHE A 82 -17.76 6.39 8.10
CA PHE A 82 -18.15 5.55 6.96
C PHE A 82 -19.01 4.33 7.39
N GLY A 83 -19.00 3.96 8.68
CA GLY A 83 -19.79 2.85 9.20
C GLY A 83 -19.05 1.52 9.34
N GLY A 84 -17.82 1.40 8.80
CA GLY A 84 -17.03 0.16 8.84
C GLY A 84 -15.71 0.27 8.11
N LEU A 85 -15.13 -0.89 7.77
CA LEU A 85 -13.95 -0.98 6.91
C LEU A 85 -13.94 -2.35 6.21
N ASP A 86 -13.87 -2.36 4.90
CA ASP A 86 -13.79 -3.57 4.07
C ASP A 86 -12.40 -3.82 3.48
N ILE A 87 -11.66 -2.75 3.19
CA ILE A 87 -10.40 -2.81 2.44
C ILE A 87 -9.32 -2.02 3.18
N LEU A 88 -8.20 -2.66 3.48
CA LEU A 88 -6.98 -2.02 3.96
C LEU A 88 -5.88 -2.14 2.92
N VAL A 89 -5.35 -1.00 2.46
CA VAL A 89 -4.15 -0.96 1.62
C VAL A 89 -2.98 -0.39 2.43
N ASN A 90 -2.07 -1.26 2.85
CA ASN A 90 -0.80 -0.87 3.46
C ASN A 90 0.16 -0.42 2.35
N ASN A 91 0.09 0.85 1.98
CA ASN A 91 0.92 1.44 0.94
C ASN A 91 2.01 2.37 1.48
N ALA A 92 1.78 2.99 2.64
CA ALA A 92 2.79 3.87 3.23
C ALA A 92 4.12 3.15 3.44
N GLY A 93 5.20 3.82 3.09
CA GLY A 93 6.53 3.26 3.20
C GLY A 93 7.60 4.34 3.13
N LEU A 94 8.74 4.03 3.72
CA LEU A 94 9.91 4.86 3.72
C LEU A 94 11.10 4.05 3.23
N VAL A 95 11.87 4.59 2.30
CA VAL A 95 13.07 3.95 1.75
C VAL A 95 14.21 4.95 1.72
N PHE A 96 15.30 4.59 2.35
CA PHE A 96 16.57 5.26 2.19
C PHE A 96 17.51 4.36 1.40
N ARG A 97 18.00 4.84 0.25
CA ARG A 97 19.03 4.13 -0.49
C ARG A 97 20.40 4.44 0.11
N LYS A 98 20.95 3.48 0.87
CA LYS A 98 22.21 3.61 1.59
C LYS A 98 22.88 2.25 1.74
N LYS A 99 24.22 2.15 1.57
CA LYS A 99 24.92 0.89 1.82
C LYS A 99 24.72 0.46 3.29
N PHE A 100 24.61 -0.85 3.52
CA PHE A 100 24.36 -1.36 4.85
C PHE A 100 25.46 -0.93 5.84
N SER A 101 26.73 -0.98 5.43
CA SER A 101 27.88 -0.53 6.23
C SER A 101 27.88 0.97 6.60
N GLU A 102 27.09 1.77 5.89
CA GLU A 102 26.96 3.21 6.12
C GLU A 102 25.67 3.57 6.88
N SER A 103 24.77 2.60 7.06
CA SER A 103 23.49 2.80 7.72
C SER A 103 23.62 2.79 9.24
N THR A 104 22.73 3.51 9.91
CA THR A 104 22.74 3.65 11.37
C THR A 104 21.51 3.00 12.00
N PRO A 105 21.53 2.67 13.31
CA PRO A 105 20.36 2.18 14.02
C PRO A 105 19.13 3.09 13.87
N GLU A 106 19.30 4.40 13.76
CA GLU A 106 18.23 5.37 13.55
C GLU A 106 17.62 5.22 12.16
N ASP A 107 18.44 4.98 11.13
CA ASP A 107 17.96 4.68 9.76
C ASP A 107 17.14 3.38 9.77
N TRP A 108 17.59 2.37 10.52
CA TRP A 108 16.91 1.09 10.65
C TRP A 108 15.55 1.26 11.33
N LYS A 109 15.57 1.94 12.50
CA LYS A 109 14.35 2.18 13.27
C LYS A 109 13.27 2.87 12.42
N LYS A 110 13.63 3.96 11.73
CA LYS A 110 12.67 4.71 10.89
C LYS A 110 12.04 3.85 9.79
N GLN A 111 12.84 3.03 9.10
CA GLN A 111 12.33 2.18 8.02
C GLN A 111 11.50 1.02 8.56
N VAL A 112 11.92 0.37 9.65
CA VAL A 112 11.20 -0.73 10.28
C VAL A 112 9.89 -0.23 10.89
N ASP A 113 9.91 0.90 11.60
CA ASP A 113 8.71 1.51 12.20
C ASP A 113 7.64 1.80 11.13
N THR A 114 8.04 2.40 10.00
CA THR A 114 7.08 2.74 8.95
C THR A 114 6.66 1.50 8.14
N CYS A 115 7.62 0.68 7.67
CA CYS A 115 7.34 -0.36 6.69
C CYS A 115 6.80 -1.66 7.31
N LEU A 116 7.19 -1.98 8.56
CA LEU A 116 6.75 -3.19 9.25
C LEU A 116 5.76 -2.88 10.37
N TYR A 117 6.15 -2.07 11.37
CA TYR A 117 5.24 -1.72 12.45
C TYR A 117 4.01 -0.97 11.96
N GLY A 118 4.13 -0.10 10.95
CA GLY A 118 2.98 0.54 10.33
C GLY A 118 1.96 -0.45 9.77
N ALA A 119 2.43 -1.49 9.07
CA ALA A 119 1.55 -2.55 8.56
C ALA A 119 0.96 -3.41 9.68
N LEU A 120 1.74 -3.72 10.73
CA LEU A 120 1.24 -4.43 11.93
C LEU A 120 0.14 -3.61 12.62
N ASN A 121 0.39 -2.34 12.93
CA ASN A 121 -0.53 -1.46 13.62
C ASN A 121 -1.86 -1.30 12.85
N CYS A 122 -1.76 -1.04 11.54
CA CYS A 122 -2.94 -0.89 10.69
C CYS A 122 -3.73 -2.19 10.57
N SER A 123 -3.05 -3.32 10.32
CA SER A 123 -3.72 -4.62 10.20
C SER A 123 -4.38 -5.05 11.51
N HIS A 124 -3.67 -4.90 12.64
CA HIS A 124 -4.20 -5.23 13.96
C HIS A 124 -5.44 -4.39 14.32
N SER A 125 -5.35 -3.06 14.13
CA SER A 125 -6.46 -2.16 14.47
C SER A 125 -7.66 -2.30 13.54
N ALA A 126 -7.43 -2.62 12.25
CA ALA A 126 -8.47 -2.82 11.25
C ALA A 126 -9.10 -4.22 11.32
N GLY A 127 -8.38 -5.22 11.82
CA GLY A 127 -8.77 -6.63 11.83
C GLY A 127 -10.22 -6.88 12.25
N PRO A 128 -10.67 -6.39 13.42
CA PRO A 128 -12.05 -6.60 13.87
C PRO A 128 -13.13 -6.08 12.89
N LEU A 129 -12.84 -4.97 12.16
CA LEU A 129 -13.77 -4.43 11.16
C LEU A 129 -13.76 -5.25 9.88
N LEU A 130 -12.56 -5.66 9.44
CA LEU A 130 -12.38 -6.51 8.25
C LEU A 130 -13.06 -7.87 8.42
N GLU A 131 -12.91 -8.51 9.57
CA GLU A 131 -13.58 -9.77 9.88
C GLU A 131 -15.11 -9.59 9.98
N ALA A 132 -15.58 -8.54 10.69
CA ALA A 132 -17.00 -8.24 10.80
C ALA A 132 -17.69 -7.95 9.46
N SER A 133 -16.95 -7.49 8.45
CA SER A 133 -17.49 -7.26 7.11
C SER A 133 -17.82 -8.56 6.37
N GLY A 134 -17.21 -9.70 6.76
CA GLY A 134 -17.32 -10.99 6.07
C GLY A 134 -16.71 -11.02 4.67
N ARG A 135 -16.07 -9.91 4.24
CA ARG A 135 -15.50 -9.71 2.92
C ARG A 135 -14.25 -8.82 2.94
N GLY A 136 -13.50 -8.90 4.04
CA GLY A 136 -12.31 -8.07 4.26
C GLY A 136 -11.20 -8.33 3.24
N ARG A 137 -10.46 -7.29 2.90
CA ARG A 137 -9.33 -7.35 1.95
C ARG A 137 -8.15 -6.59 2.54
N ILE A 138 -6.99 -7.23 2.63
CA ILE A 138 -5.73 -6.58 2.99
C ILE A 138 -4.78 -6.69 1.81
N ILE A 139 -4.28 -5.57 1.34
CA ILE A 139 -3.30 -5.51 0.25
C ILE A 139 -2.08 -4.70 0.74
N SER A 140 -0.90 -5.30 0.74
CA SER A 140 0.35 -4.64 1.12
C SER A 140 1.21 -4.36 -0.09
N ILE A 141 1.61 -3.10 -0.25
CA ILE A 141 2.45 -2.63 -1.36
C ILE A 141 3.92 -2.65 -0.92
N MET A 142 4.75 -3.33 -1.70
CA MET A 142 6.18 -3.46 -1.42
C MET A 142 7.01 -3.39 -2.69
N GLY A 143 8.33 -3.29 -2.56
CA GLY A 143 9.25 -3.35 -3.70
C GLY A 143 9.82 -4.75 -3.90
N ASP A 144 10.23 -5.08 -5.11
CA ASP A 144 10.86 -6.35 -5.47
C ASP A 144 12.13 -6.64 -4.64
N SER A 145 12.81 -5.60 -4.15
CA SER A 145 13.93 -5.75 -3.22
C SER A 145 13.62 -6.61 -2.00
N SER A 146 12.35 -6.68 -1.57
CA SER A 146 11.91 -7.55 -0.47
C SER A 146 11.87 -9.05 -0.82
N ARG A 147 12.00 -9.39 -2.10
CA ARG A 147 12.01 -10.78 -2.61
C ARG A 147 13.39 -11.22 -3.09
N VAL A 148 14.08 -10.35 -3.83
CA VAL A 148 15.34 -10.70 -4.50
C VAL A 148 16.56 -10.00 -3.90
N GLY A 149 16.35 -9.05 -2.96
CA GLY A 149 17.41 -8.19 -2.45
C GLY A 149 17.83 -7.13 -3.47
N GLU A 150 18.31 -5.99 -2.99
CA GLU A 150 18.89 -4.94 -3.83
C GLU A 150 19.93 -4.16 -3.04
N SER A 151 21.08 -3.89 -3.66
CA SER A 151 22.15 -3.11 -3.02
C SER A 151 21.64 -1.73 -2.61
N GLY A 152 21.94 -1.35 -1.37
CA GLY A 152 21.51 -0.09 -0.78
C GLY A 152 20.08 -0.08 -0.23
N LEU A 153 19.34 -1.18 -0.30
CA LEU A 153 17.95 -1.27 0.20
C LEU A 153 17.76 -2.31 1.32
N ALA A 154 18.83 -2.79 1.94
CA ALA A 154 18.80 -3.92 2.87
C ALA A 154 17.74 -3.78 3.97
N ILE A 155 17.62 -2.62 4.61
CA ILE A 155 16.69 -2.42 5.74
C ILE A 155 15.23 -2.39 5.28
N GLY A 156 14.94 -1.59 4.26
CA GLY A 156 13.59 -1.52 3.68
C GLY A 156 13.14 -2.85 3.09
N ALA A 157 14.07 -3.61 2.49
CA ALA A 157 13.82 -4.94 1.98
C ALA A 157 13.48 -5.92 3.12
N ALA A 158 14.26 -5.95 4.20
CA ALA A 158 14.01 -6.79 5.37
C ALA A 158 12.67 -6.49 6.04
N ALA A 159 12.35 -5.19 6.26
CA ALA A 159 11.09 -4.77 6.85
C ALA A 159 9.88 -5.22 6.01
N ARG A 160 9.97 -5.06 4.69
CA ARG A 160 8.88 -5.45 3.77
C ARG A 160 8.79 -6.97 3.56
N ALA A 161 9.91 -7.70 3.64
CA ALA A 161 9.88 -9.16 3.68
C ALA A 161 9.13 -9.67 4.91
N GLY A 162 9.29 -9.01 6.07
CA GLY A 162 8.47 -9.25 7.26
C GLY A 162 6.98 -9.02 7.01
N THR A 163 6.63 -7.97 6.25
CA THR A 163 5.23 -7.71 5.87
C THR A 163 4.68 -8.78 4.91
N ILE A 164 5.50 -9.37 4.02
CA ILE A 164 5.08 -10.53 3.20
C ILE A 164 4.70 -11.70 4.10
N ALA A 165 5.53 -12.02 5.09
CA ALA A 165 5.27 -13.10 6.03
C ALA A 165 4.00 -12.83 6.86
N LEU A 166 3.80 -11.58 7.31
CA LEU A 166 2.58 -11.14 7.99
C LEU A 166 1.34 -11.41 7.13
N MET A 167 1.32 -11.00 5.86
CA MET A 167 0.16 -11.21 4.97
C MET A 167 -0.18 -12.70 4.83
N LYS A 168 0.83 -13.57 4.72
CA LYS A 168 0.61 -15.02 4.64
C LYS A 168 0.01 -15.59 5.93
N SER A 169 0.41 -15.09 7.10
CA SER A 169 -0.13 -15.49 8.39
C SER A 169 -1.58 -15.04 8.54
N LEU A 170 -1.86 -13.75 8.27
CA LEU A 170 -3.22 -13.20 8.34
C LEU A 170 -4.19 -13.88 7.36
N ALA A 171 -3.70 -14.27 6.16
CA ALA A 171 -4.49 -15.04 5.20
C ALA A 171 -4.97 -16.39 5.80
N ARG A 172 -4.15 -17.04 6.63
CA ARG A 172 -4.52 -18.29 7.32
C ARG A 172 -5.42 -18.05 8.52
N GLU A 173 -5.12 -17.03 9.33
CA GLU A 173 -5.84 -16.73 10.56
C GLU A 173 -7.26 -16.22 10.29
N TRP A 174 -7.42 -15.31 9.33
CA TRP A 174 -8.67 -14.60 9.05
C TRP A 174 -9.43 -15.11 7.82
N GLY A 175 -8.89 -16.10 7.12
CA GLY A 175 -9.53 -16.66 5.93
C GLY A 175 -10.93 -17.23 6.20
N ARG A 176 -11.16 -17.83 7.38
CA ARG A 176 -12.48 -18.34 7.79
C ARG A 176 -13.51 -17.22 8.00
N SER A 177 -13.07 -16.02 8.33
CA SER A 177 -13.91 -14.82 8.42
C SER A 177 -14.12 -14.12 7.07
N GLY A 178 -13.72 -14.74 5.95
CA GLY A 178 -13.86 -14.19 4.60
C GLY A 178 -12.84 -13.10 4.23
N VAL A 179 -11.76 -12.94 5.03
CA VAL A 179 -10.69 -11.97 4.78
C VAL A 179 -9.62 -12.59 3.88
N THR A 180 -9.22 -11.87 2.83
CA THR A 180 -8.01 -12.21 2.07
C THR A 180 -6.88 -11.22 2.39
N ALA A 181 -5.64 -11.69 2.39
CA ALA A 181 -4.46 -10.87 2.63
C ALA A 181 -3.37 -11.19 1.61
N ASN A 182 -3.00 -10.21 0.79
CA ASN A 182 -2.05 -10.35 -0.31
C ASN A 182 -1.01 -9.24 -0.33
N SER A 183 0.06 -9.48 -1.05
CA SER A 183 1.13 -8.52 -1.28
C SER A 183 1.30 -8.24 -2.77
N ILE A 184 1.57 -6.98 -3.13
CA ILE A 184 1.94 -6.60 -4.50
C ILE A 184 3.39 -6.12 -4.48
N SER A 185 4.23 -6.79 -5.26
CA SER A 185 5.66 -6.48 -5.38
C SER A 185 5.91 -5.61 -6.60
N LEU A 186 6.45 -4.42 -6.38
CA LEU A 186 6.64 -3.42 -7.42
C LEU A 186 8.09 -3.36 -7.91
N GLY A 187 8.26 -3.19 -9.20
CA GLY A 187 9.48 -2.62 -9.76
C GLY A 187 9.60 -1.13 -9.42
N LEU A 188 10.50 -0.43 -10.07
CA LEU A 188 10.63 1.01 -9.92
C LEU A 188 9.44 1.72 -10.61
N ILE A 189 8.66 2.42 -9.79
CA ILE A 189 7.50 3.20 -10.25
C ILE A 189 7.88 4.69 -10.28
N GLU A 190 7.65 5.34 -11.41
CA GLU A 190 7.87 6.77 -11.56
C GLU A 190 6.89 7.54 -10.66
N THR A 191 7.43 8.24 -9.69
CA THR A 191 6.70 9.13 -8.78
C THR A 191 7.40 10.48 -8.73
N ALA A 192 6.83 11.45 -8.01
CA ALA A 192 7.46 12.76 -7.86
C ALA A 192 8.79 12.74 -7.08
N HIS A 193 9.08 11.63 -6.37
CA HIS A 193 10.34 11.45 -5.69
C HIS A 193 11.45 11.07 -6.68
N ASP A 194 12.63 11.61 -6.46
CA ASP A 194 13.87 11.28 -7.18
C ASP A 194 13.83 11.46 -8.71
N LYS A 195 12.97 12.36 -9.23
CA LYS A 195 12.90 12.62 -10.69
C LYS A 195 14.27 12.86 -11.31
N ALA A 196 15.12 13.69 -10.69
CA ALA A 196 16.44 14.01 -11.20
C ALA A 196 17.34 12.78 -11.28
N TRP A 197 17.34 11.95 -10.26
CA TRP A 197 18.10 10.70 -10.23
C TRP A 197 17.58 9.69 -11.25
N VAL A 198 16.26 9.55 -11.36
CA VAL A 198 15.61 8.65 -12.34
C VAL A 198 16.00 9.10 -13.75
N GLU A 199 15.90 10.38 -14.06
CA GLU A 199 16.21 10.91 -15.39
C GLU A 199 17.68 10.70 -15.73
N ALA A 200 18.60 10.99 -14.81
CA ALA A 200 20.04 10.77 -15.00
C ALA A 200 20.43 9.30 -15.20
N ASN A 201 19.58 8.35 -14.76
CA ASN A 201 19.86 6.90 -14.85
C ASN A 201 18.86 6.14 -15.73
N ARG A 202 17.94 6.82 -16.40
CA ARG A 202 16.79 6.23 -17.13
C ARG A 202 17.19 5.09 -18.05
N ASP A 203 18.15 5.30 -18.92
CA ASP A 203 18.56 4.30 -19.90
C ASP A 203 19.09 3.01 -19.26
N LYS A 204 19.83 3.16 -18.16
CA LYS A 204 20.33 2.01 -17.39
C LYS A 204 19.20 1.30 -16.66
N LEU A 205 18.32 2.05 -16.03
CA LEU A 205 17.18 1.52 -15.28
C LEU A 205 16.25 0.72 -16.19
N VAL A 206 15.85 1.30 -17.33
CA VAL A 206 14.93 0.67 -18.29
C VAL A 206 15.48 -0.64 -18.87
N LYS A 207 16.82 -0.74 -19.03
CA LYS A 207 17.45 -1.99 -19.51
C LYS A 207 17.26 -3.18 -18.58
N ALA A 208 16.99 -2.96 -17.30
CA ALA A 208 16.74 -4.03 -16.33
C ALA A 208 15.35 -4.67 -16.46
N TYR A 209 14.43 -4.06 -17.20
CA TYR A 209 13.04 -4.51 -17.33
C TYR A 209 12.80 -5.23 -18.66
N ALA A 210 12.04 -6.32 -18.64
CA ALA A 210 11.59 -6.97 -19.87
C ALA A 210 10.68 -6.04 -20.69
N ILE A 211 9.75 -5.33 -20.00
CA ILE A 211 8.98 -4.23 -20.59
C ILE A 211 9.84 -2.97 -20.47
N ARG A 212 10.38 -2.50 -21.58
CA ARG A 212 11.40 -1.43 -21.68
C ARG A 212 10.91 -0.03 -21.27
N ARG A 213 10.30 0.07 -20.09
CA ARG A 213 9.94 1.32 -19.43
C ARG A 213 9.91 1.14 -17.91
N LEU A 214 9.89 2.24 -17.19
CA LEU A 214 9.58 2.23 -15.77
C LEU A 214 8.05 2.11 -15.57
N GLY A 215 7.66 1.62 -14.42
CA GLY A 215 6.25 1.51 -14.05
C GLY A 215 5.64 2.88 -13.74
N LEU A 216 4.34 2.99 -13.90
CA LEU A 216 3.54 4.16 -13.52
C LEU A 216 2.60 3.77 -12.36
N PRO A 217 2.15 4.73 -11.52
CA PRO A 217 1.13 4.46 -10.51
C PRO A 217 -0.14 3.80 -11.06
N SER A 218 -0.51 4.12 -12.31
CA SER A 218 -1.63 3.53 -13.03
C SER A 218 -1.43 2.05 -13.41
N ASP A 219 -0.21 1.54 -13.44
CA ASP A 219 0.07 0.11 -13.65
C ASP A 219 -0.25 -0.71 -12.39
N VAL A 220 -0.23 -0.09 -11.21
CA VAL A 220 -0.41 -0.75 -9.91
C VAL A 220 -1.88 -0.81 -9.49
N ALA A 221 -2.59 0.29 -9.63
CA ALA A 221 -3.96 0.46 -9.12
C ALA A 221 -4.96 -0.59 -9.65
N PRO A 222 -4.90 -1.07 -10.90
CA PRO A 222 -5.79 -2.12 -11.40
C PRO A 222 -5.71 -3.43 -10.64
N LEU A 223 -4.49 -3.89 -10.28
CA LEU A 223 -4.32 -5.12 -9.51
C LEU A 223 -4.81 -4.95 -8.06
N VAL A 224 -4.56 -3.78 -7.44
CA VAL A 224 -5.14 -3.47 -6.12
C VAL A 224 -6.66 -3.56 -6.17
N THR A 225 -7.28 -2.99 -7.18
CA THR A 225 -8.74 -3.00 -7.37
C THR A 225 -9.29 -4.41 -7.58
N LEU A 226 -8.59 -5.25 -8.35
CA LEU A 226 -8.94 -6.66 -8.52
C LEU A 226 -8.93 -7.39 -7.17
N LEU A 227 -7.83 -7.29 -6.42
CA LEU A 227 -7.69 -7.95 -5.12
C LEU A 227 -8.65 -7.40 -4.06
N ALA A 228 -9.06 -6.14 -4.17
CA ALA A 228 -10.04 -5.49 -3.31
C ALA A 228 -11.48 -5.92 -3.60
N SER A 229 -11.76 -6.45 -4.77
CA SER A 229 -13.10 -6.83 -5.23
C SER A 229 -13.45 -8.29 -4.93
N ASP A 230 -14.68 -8.69 -5.27
CA ASP A 230 -15.12 -10.09 -5.19
C ASP A 230 -14.45 -10.98 -6.26
N ALA A 231 -13.94 -10.41 -7.35
CA ALA A 231 -13.13 -11.14 -8.32
C ALA A 231 -11.81 -11.64 -7.73
N GLY A 232 -11.29 -11.00 -6.68
CA GLY A 232 -10.11 -11.43 -5.92
C GLY A 232 -10.40 -12.34 -4.73
N ALA A 233 -11.64 -12.76 -4.50
CA ALA A 233 -12.04 -13.47 -3.28
C ALA A 233 -11.36 -14.83 -3.07
N TRP A 234 -10.82 -15.46 -4.12
CA TRP A 234 -10.09 -16.74 -4.05
C TRP A 234 -8.58 -16.58 -4.12
N ILE A 235 -8.07 -15.32 -4.04
CA ILE A 235 -6.66 -15.00 -4.06
C ILE A 235 -6.25 -14.54 -2.66
N THR A 236 -5.47 -15.36 -1.93
CA THR A 236 -5.00 -15.02 -0.59
C THR A 236 -3.61 -15.59 -0.31
N GLY A 237 -2.82 -14.91 0.54
CA GLY A 237 -1.46 -15.29 0.89
C GLY A 237 -0.44 -15.13 -0.25
N GLN A 238 -0.80 -14.47 -1.35
CA GLN A 238 0.03 -14.36 -2.55
C GLN A 238 0.93 -13.12 -2.53
N VAL A 239 2.04 -13.24 -3.25
CA VAL A 239 2.89 -12.10 -3.64
C VAL A 239 2.85 -11.98 -5.15
N ILE A 240 2.18 -10.97 -5.66
CA ILE A 240 1.97 -10.79 -7.10
C ILE A 240 2.83 -9.63 -7.59
N SER A 241 3.63 -9.86 -8.62
CA SER A 241 4.53 -8.84 -9.17
C SER A 241 3.83 -7.91 -10.15
N VAL A 242 4.05 -6.60 -9.98
CA VAL A 242 3.77 -5.54 -10.95
C VAL A 242 5.09 -4.80 -11.17
N ASN A 243 5.98 -5.41 -11.92
CA ASN A 243 7.39 -5.02 -11.98
C ASN A 243 7.98 -4.97 -13.40
N GLY A 244 7.16 -5.06 -14.45
CA GLY A 244 7.64 -5.01 -15.84
C GLY A 244 8.63 -6.11 -16.22
N GLY A 245 8.66 -7.22 -15.46
CA GLY A 245 9.62 -8.31 -15.67
C GLY A 245 11.02 -8.02 -15.12
N TYR A 246 11.14 -7.15 -14.11
CA TYR A 246 12.41 -6.89 -13.40
C TYR A 246 12.91 -8.15 -12.66
N SER A 247 12.02 -8.82 -11.96
CA SER A 247 12.29 -10.13 -11.35
C SER A 247 11.14 -11.08 -11.64
N MET A 248 11.47 -12.38 -11.81
CA MET A 248 10.52 -13.46 -12.12
C MET A 248 10.72 -14.57 -11.08
N VAL A 249 10.11 -14.43 -9.89
CA VAL A 249 10.26 -15.32 -8.72
C VAL A 249 8.94 -15.70 -8.10
#